data_736c880f00fd2243427e0d3e9ca2f925
#
_entry.id   736c880f00fd2243427e0d3e9ca2f925
#
_cell.length_a   1.000
_cell.length_b   1.000
_cell.length_c   1.000
_cell.angle_alpha   90.00
_cell.angle_beta   90.00
_cell.angle_gamma   90.00
#
_symmetry.space_group_name_H-M   'P 1'
#
loop_
_entity.id
_entity.type
_entity.pdbx_description
1 polymer ?
#
loop_
_entity_poly.entity_id
_entity_poly.type
_entity_poly.pdbx_seq_one_letter_code
_entity_poly.pdbx_strand_id
1 'polypeptide(L)'
;DPFDFNTLPIISEDTEFFPLMSQQDEDDMNSEETPEILSILPLRNTVLFPGVVIPITVGRDKSIKLIKEAYKGDRVIGVVTQKDVSIEDPTLDQLHGVGTVAHIIKMLQMPDGNTTVIIQGKQRFQLVEEVQSEPFIKAIVAKFTETKHKNDKEFKSLVAAIKEMSSQIIQLSPNIPSEAGIALKNIESTSFLINFISSNMNAEMADKQKMLEMGN
;
A
#
# COMPACT_ATOMS: atom_id res chain seq x y z
N ASP A 1 -11.11 -14.51 -11.21
CA ASP A 1 -10.28 -14.96 -10.11
C ASP A 1 -10.38 -13.95 -8.98
N PRO A 2 -10.77 -14.31 -7.74
CA PRO A 2 -10.96 -13.38 -6.62
C PRO A 2 -9.64 -12.75 -6.11
N PHE A 3 -8.48 -13.21 -6.59
CA PHE A 3 -7.17 -12.64 -6.29
C PHE A 3 -6.38 -12.43 -7.57
N ASP A 4 -5.88 -11.20 -7.79
CA ASP A 4 -4.97 -10.88 -8.88
C ASP A 4 -3.52 -10.86 -8.35
N PHE A 5 -2.89 -12.03 -8.36
CA PHE A 5 -1.48 -12.17 -7.97
C PHE A 5 -0.50 -11.86 -9.11
N ASN A 6 -1.00 -11.53 -10.32
CA ASN A 6 -0.11 -11.09 -11.40
C ASN A 6 0.50 -9.71 -11.13
N THR A 7 -0.04 -8.98 -10.16
CA THR A 7 0.53 -7.73 -9.65
C THR A 7 1.53 -7.94 -8.52
N LEU A 8 1.71 -9.18 -8.03
CA LEU A 8 2.82 -9.43 -7.12
C LEU A 8 4.13 -9.22 -7.89
N PRO A 9 4.95 -8.24 -7.49
CA PRO A 9 6.27 -8.14 -8.04
C PRO A 9 7.02 -9.37 -7.57
N ILE A 10 7.29 -10.26 -8.52
CA ILE A 10 8.30 -11.26 -8.38
C ILE A 10 7.87 -12.60 -7.80
N ILE A 11 7.60 -13.44 -8.72
CA ILE A 11 8.23 -14.75 -8.70
C ILE A 11 9.32 -14.72 -9.76
N SER A 12 10.44 -14.07 -9.48
CA SER A 12 11.74 -14.35 -10.09
C SER A 12 12.49 -15.26 -9.13
N GLU A 13 13.34 -16.12 -9.67
CA GLU A 13 14.04 -17.23 -9.00
C GLU A 13 14.89 -16.90 -7.75
N ASP A 14 14.88 -15.66 -7.28
CA ASP A 14 15.47 -15.22 -6.02
C ASP A 14 14.38 -15.02 -4.96
N THR A 15 14.12 -16.07 -4.22
CA THR A 15 13.04 -16.33 -3.26
C THR A 15 13.07 -15.45 -1.98
N GLU A 16 13.47 -14.20 -2.02
CA GLU A 16 13.63 -13.37 -0.80
C GLU A 16 12.62 -12.22 -0.63
N PHE A 17 11.53 -12.15 -1.40
CA PHE A 17 10.66 -10.97 -1.39
C PHE A 17 9.18 -11.19 -0.99
N PHE A 18 8.93 -12.05 -0.02
CA PHE A 18 7.79 -11.86 0.87
C PHE A 18 8.35 -11.37 2.22
N PRO A 19 8.45 -10.08 2.47
CA PRO A 19 8.72 -9.62 3.82
C PRO A 19 7.51 -10.01 4.66
N LEU A 20 7.59 -11.18 5.30
CA LEU A 20 6.67 -11.54 6.36
C LEU A 20 6.93 -10.53 7.48
N MET A 21 6.04 -9.57 7.60
CA MET A 21 6.11 -8.58 8.67
C MET A 21 5.82 -9.29 9.99
N SER A 22 6.79 -9.31 10.87
CA SER A 22 6.60 -9.76 12.24
C SER A 22 5.80 -8.73 13.03
N GLN A 23 5.27 -9.11 14.20
CA GLN A 23 4.62 -8.15 15.09
C GLN A 23 5.57 -7.03 15.51
N GLN A 24 6.85 -7.34 15.71
CA GLN A 24 7.87 -6.35 16.06
C GLN A 24 8.10 -5.34 14.93
N ASP A 25 8.19 -5.81 13.69
CA ASP A 25 8.33 -4.92 12.53
C ASP A 25 7.13 -3.98 12.38
N GLU A 26 5.92 -4.46 12.70
CA GLU A 26 4.71 -3.64 12.70
C GLU A 26 4.75 -2.59 13.81
N ASP A 27 5.14 -2.98 15.03
CA ASP A 27 5.25 -2.07 16.16
C ASP A 27 6.30 -0.99 15.89
N ASP A 28 7.44 -1.35 15.33
CA ASP A 28 8.50 -0.43 14.92
C ASP A 28 8.00 0.54 13.84
N MET A 29 7.32 0.02 12.82
CA MET A 29 6.71 0.82 11.76
C MET A 29 5.65 1.79 12.30
N ASN A 30 4.83 1.37 13.26
CA ASN A 30 3.79 2.19 13.87
C ASN A 30 4.35 3.25 14.83
N SER A 31 5.59 3.06 15.32
CA SER A 31 6.29 4.02 16.18
C SER A 31 7.01 5.12 15.39
N GLU A 32 7.24 4.94 14.08
CA GLU A 32 7.86 5.97 13.23
C GLU A 32 7.00 7.25 13.24
N GLU A 33 7.64 8.41 13.34
CA GLU A 33 6.94 9.69 13.24
C GLU A 33 6.54 9.96 11.80
N THR A 34 5.26 10.25 11.57
CA THR A 34 4.79 10.73 10.27
C THR A 34 5.18 12.19 10.10
N PRO A 35 5.91 12.57 9.03
CA PRO A 35 6.17 13.97 8.75
C PRO A 35 4.87 14.77 8.62
N GLU A 36 4.86 16.00 9.12
CA GLU A 36 3.70 16.89 9.05
C GLU A 36 3.36 17.30 7.61
N ILE A 37 4.39 17.41 6.75
CA ILE A 37 4.25 17.73 5.33
C ILE A 37 4.82 16.57 4.51
N LEU A 38 4.03 16.04 3.58
CA LEU A 38 4.45 15.01 2.65
C LEU A 38 4.35 15.47 1.19
N SER A 39 5.28 15.00 0.37
CA SER A 39 5.16 15.03 -1.08
C SER A 39 4.16 13.95 -1.51
N ILE A 40 3.06 14.34 -2.16
CA ILE A 40 1.94 13.46 -2.46
C ILE A 40 2.03 12.92 -3.88
N LEU A 41 2.13 11.61 -3.99
CA LEU A 41 2.10 10.88 -5.26
C LEU A 41 0.69 10.34 -5.53
N PRO A 42 -0.03 10.85 -6.55
CA PRO A 42 -1.31 10.32 -6.94
C PRO A 42 -1.20 8.94 -7.60
N LEU A 43 -1.96 7.96 -7.11
CA LEU A 43 -2.08 6.62 -7.70
C LEU A 43 -3.38 6.50 -8.51
N ARG A 44 -3.31 5.91 -9.71
CA ARG A 44 -4.49 5.73 -10.59
C ARG A 44 -5.32 4.50 -10.23
N ASN A 45 -4.67 3.34 -10.28
CA ASN A 45 -5.34 2.03 -10.24
C ASN A 45 -4.87 1.17 -9.09
N THR A 46 -4.43 1.79 -8.01
CA THR A 46 -3.84 1.06 -6.88
C THR A 46 -4.13 1.78 -5.58
N VAL A 47 -4.42 1.01 -4.55
CA VAL A 47 -4.48 1.46 -3.16
C VAL A 47 -3.32 0.81 -2.42
N LEU A 48 -2.47 1.61 -1.78
CA LEU A 48 -1.37 1.09 -0.98
C LEU A 48 -1.84 0.89 0.47
N PHE A 49 -1.71 -0.32 0.95
CA PHE A 49 -2.00 -0.68 2.33
C PHE A 49 -0.73 -0.70 3.20
N PRO A 50 -0.83 -0.41 4.51
CA PRO A 50 0.30 -0.53 5.45
C PRO A 50 0.97 -1.89 5.40
N GLY A 51 2.30 -1.90 5.46
CA GLY A 51 3.14 -3.10 5.41
C GLY A 51 3.31 -3.71 4.03
N VAL A 52 2.46 -3.39 3.07
CA VAL A 52 2.47 -4.00 1.73
C VAL A 52 3.54 -3.33 0.85
N VAL A 53 4.25 -4.14 0.07
CA VAL A 53 5.24 -3.69 -0.91
C VAL A 53 4.65 -3.86 -2.31
N ILE A 54 4.68 -2.79 -3.10
CA ILE A 54 4.20 -2.82 -4.49
C ILE A 54 5.17 -2.11 -5.45
N PRO A 55 5.29 -2.57 -6.71
CA PRO A 55 5.89 -1.79 -7.77
C PRO A 55 4.86 -0.83 -8.35
N ILE A 56 5.26 0.37 -8.64
CA ILE A 56 4.45 1.34 -9.39
C ILE A 56 5.26 1.91 -10.55
N THR A 57 4.63 2.06 -11.70
CA THR A 57 5.21 2.73 -12.84
C THR A 57 4.79 4.19 -12.86
N VAL A 58 5.75 5.07 -12.91
CA VAL A 58 5.58 6.52 -12.86
C VAL A 58 5.92 7.09 -14.23
N GLY A 59 4.93 7.69 -14.90
CA GLY A 59 5.11 8.24 -16.25
C GLY A 59 4.83 9.74 -16.33
N ARG A 60 4.16 10.35 -15.35
CA ARG A 60 3.84 11.78 -15.32
C ARG A 60 5.07 12.59 -14.91
N ASP A 61 5.34 13.70 -15.56
CA ASP A 61 6.49 14.56 -15.27
C ASP A 61 6.56 15.01 -13.81
N LYS A 62 5.42 15.42 -13.24
CA LYS A 62 5.33 15.82 -11.82
C LYS A 62 5.68 14.67 -10.88
N SER A 63 5.15 13.48 -11.17
CA SER A 63 5.41 12.28 -10.38
C SER A 63 6.87 11.83 -10.49
N ILE A 64 7.48 11.91 -11.68
CA ILE A 64 8.90 11.59 -11.88
C ILE A 64 9.79 12.57 -11.10
N LYS A 65 9.47 13.87 -11.12
CA LYS A 65 10.20 14.89 -10.34
C LYS A 65 10.11 14.60 -8.84
N LEU A 66 8.90 14.32 -8.34
CA LEU A 66 8.66 13.95 -6.95
C LEU A 66 9.52 12.75 -6.53
N ILE A 67 9.44 11.65 -7.28
CA ILE A 67 10.18 10.43 -6.98
C ILE A 67 11.70 10.66 -6.98
N LYS A 68 12.22 11.40 -7.98
CA LYS A 68 13.65 11.71 -8.05
C LYS A 68 14.12 12.58 -6.88
N GLU A 69 13.30 13.53 -6.42
CA GLU A 69 13.61 14.38 -5.26
C GLU A 69 13.58 13.54 -3.97
N ALA A 70 12.49 12.80 -3.75
CA ALA A 70 12.35 11.95 -2.57
C ALA A 70 13.45 10.87 -2.48
N TYR A 71 13.81 10.24 -3.61
CA TYR A 71 14.84 9.20 -3.64
C TYR A 71 16.24 9.69 -3.25
N LYS A 72 16.52 10.99 -3.48
CA LYS A 72 17.77 11.63 -3.05
C LYS A 72 17.74 12.07 -1.59
N GLY A 73 16.53 12.24 -1.02
CA GLY A 73 16.31 12.65 0.36
C GLY A 73 16.09 11.47 1.30
N ASP A 74 15.04 11.57 2.10
CA ASP A 74 14.64 10.57 3.12
C ASP A 74 13.91 9.36 2.54
N ARG A 75 13.55 9.38 1.27
CA ARG A 75 12.78 8.37 0.54
C ARG A 75 11.35 8.18 1.05
N VAL A 76 10.82 9.16 1.75
CA VAL A 76 9.47 9.14 2.30
C VAL A 76 8.54 9.99 1.44
N ILE A 77 7.40 9.44 1.07
CA ILE A 77 6.34 10.10 0.30
C ILE A 77 4.97 9.74 0.87
N GLY A 78 3.97 10.56 0.60
CA GLY A 78 2.57 10.18 0.77
C GLY A 78 2.01 9.64 -0.54
N VAL A 79 1.33 8.50 -0.53
CA VAL A 79 0.62 7.99 -1.70
C VAL A 79 -0.87 8.02 -1.46
N VAL A 80 -1.62 8.52 -2.43
CA VAL A 80 -3.08 8.65 -2.34
C VAL A 80 -3.72 8.28 -3.67
N THR A 81 -4.74 7.45 -3.62
CA THR A 81 -5.49 7.05 -4.81
C THR A 81 -6.35 8.21 -5.30
N GLN A 82 -6.34 8.46 -6.62
CA GLN A 82 -7.21 9.46 -7.21
C GLN A 82 -8.64 8.94 -7.36
N LYS A 83 -9.63 9.84 -7.23
CA LYS A 83 -11.05 9.50 -7.30
C LYS A 83 -11.50 9.12 -8.71
N ASP A 84 -10.91 9.77 -9.72
CA ASP A 84 -11.21 9.52 -11.13
C ASP A 84 -9.94 9.19 -11.88
N VAL A 85 -9.84 7.97 -12.39
CA VAL A 85 -8.69 7.46 -13.14
C VAL A 85 -8.44 8.15 -14.48
N SER A 86 -9.44 8.83 -15.03
CA SER A 86 -9.35 9.53 -16.31
C SER A 86 -8.55 10.84 -16.23
N ILE A 87 -8.43 11.42 -15.03
CA ILE A 87 -7.73 12.68 -14.81
C ILE A 87 -6.22 12.45 -14.88
N GLU A 88 -5.56 13.14 -15.81
CA GLU A 88 -4.11 12.97 -15.98
C GLU A 88 -3.30 13.67 -14.89
N ASP A 89 -3.64 14.90 -14.53
CA ASP A 89 -2.94 15.70 -13.53
C ASP A 89 -3.92 16.12 -12.43
N PRO A 90 -4.20 15.23 -11.45
CA PRO A 90 -5.18 15.51 -10.42
C PRO A 90 -4.68 16.56 -9.43
N THR A 91 -5.60 17.41 -9.01
CA THR A 91 -5.44 18.34 -7.88
C THR A 91 -5.73 17.61 -6.56
N LEU A 92 -5.41 18.24 -5.42
CA LEU A 92 -5.55 17.60 -4.11
C LEU A 92 -7.02 17.17 -3.81
N ASP A 93 -7.99 17.97 -4.19
CA ASP A 93 -9.43 17.69 -4.02
C ASP A 93 -9.95 16.50 -4.86
N GLN A 94 -9.22 16.14 -5.91
CA GLN A 94 -9.49 14.99 -6.77
C GLN A 94 -8.86 13.69 -6.24
N LEU A 95 -8.14 13.75 -5.11
CA LEU A 95 -7.62 12.61 -4.40
C LEU A 95 -8.56 12.19 -3.26
N HIS A 96 -8.47 10.93 -2.84
CA HIS A 96 -9.15 10.47 -1.63
C HIS A 96 -8.56 11.15 -0.38
N GLY A 97 -9.35 11.22 0.69
CA GLY A 97 -8.94 11.90 1.93
C GLY A 97 -7.91 11.13 2.78
N VAL A 98 -7.81 9.82 2.56
CA VAL A 98 -6.88 8.95 3.30
C VAL A 98 -5.90 8.32 2.34
N GLY A 99 -4.63 8.38 2.71
CA GLY A 99 -3.53 7.75 2.01
C GLY A 99 -2.60 7.00 2.95
N THR A 100 -1.50 6.51 2.39
CA THR A 100 -0.48 5.75 3.12
C THR A 100 0.88 6.40 2.94
N VAL A 101 1.60 6.62 4.04
CA VAL A 101 3.02 6.98 4.00
C VAL A 101 3.77 5.83 3.36
N ALA A 102 4.62 6.12 2.40
CA ALA A 102 5.38 5.11 1.68
C ALA A 102 6.88 5.39 1.74
N HIS A 103 7.66 4.34 1.92
CA HIS A 103 9.10 4.39 1.78
C HIS A 103 9.52 3.83 0.42
N ILE A 104 10.36 4.57 -0.32
CA ILE A 104 10.88 4.13 -1.62
C ILE A 104 12.07 3.19 -1.37
N ILE A 105 11.86 1.89 -1.62
CA ILE A 105 12.90 0.88 -1.46
C ILE A 105 13.90 0.97 -2.62
N LYS A 106 13.38 0.99 -3.87
CA LYS A 106 14.20 0.95 -5.08
C LYS A 106 13.56 1.76 -6.19
N MET A 107 14.39 2.39 -7.00
CA MET A 107 13.98 3.07 -8.23
C MET A 107 14.72 2.43 -9.41
N LEU A 108 13.96 2.05 -10.44
CA LEU A 108 14.45 1.43 -11.67
C LEU A 108 14.04 2.30 -12.85
N GLN A 109 15.00 2.72 -13.64
CA GLN A 109 14.72 3.41 -14.90
C GLN A 109 14.62 2.36 -16.01
N MET A 110 13.46 2.32 -16.66
CA MET A 110 13.20 1.35 -17.72
C MET A 110 13.73 1.88 -19.07
N PRO A 111 14.09 0.99 -20.01
CA PRO A 111 14.59 1.39 -21.34
C PRO A 111 13.59 2.22 -22.16
N ASP A 112 12.30 2.10 -21.89
CA ASP A 112 11.21 2.85 -22.52
C ASP A 112 11.06 4.30 -22.00
N GLY A 113 11.92 4.69 -21.04
CA GLY A 113 11.91 6.01 -20.41
C GLY A 113 11.00 6.11 -19.17
N ASN A 114 10.18 5.10 -18.89
CA ASN A 114 9.38 5.06 -17.68
C ASN A 114 10.25 4.79 -16.44
N THR A 115 9.77 5.22 -15.30
CA THR A 115 10.42 4.95 -14.00
C THR A 115 9.53 4.01 -13.19
N THR A 116 10.06 2.86 -12.83
CA THR A 116 9.39 1.95 -11.89
C THR A 116 10.01 2.12 -10.52
N VAL A 117 9.17 2.29 -9.50
CA VAL A 117 9.60 2.37 -8.11
C VAL A 117 8.94 1.26 -7.29
N ILE A 118 9.74 0.66 -6.42
CA ILE A 118 9.26 -0.30 -5.42
C ILE A 118 9.06 0.48 -4.14
N ILE A 119 7.84 0.51 -3.65
CA ILE A 119 7.44 1.23 -2.44
C ILE A 119 6.86 0.28 -1.40
N GLN A 120 7.11 0.58 -0.14
CA GLN A 120 6.50 -0.09 1.01
C GLN A 120 5.57 0.86 1.73
N GLY A 121 4.34 0.44 1.96
CA GLY A 121 3.39 1.17 2.79
C GLY A 121 3.82 1.15 4.26
N LYS A 122 3.69 2.30 4.90
CA LYS A 122 3.95 2.49 6.33
C LYS A 122 2.62 2.78 7.05
N GLN A 123 2.46 3.93 7.62
CA GLN A 123 1.26 4.33 8.36
C GLN A 123 0.24 5.02 7.44
N ARG A 124 -1.03 4.94 7.81
CA ARG A 124 -2.10 5.71 7.18
C ARG A 124 -2.06 7.17 7.65
N PHE A 125 -2.45 8.07 6.76
CA PHE A 125 -2.62 9.48 7.09
C PHE A 125 -3.90 10.06 6.47
N GLN A 126 -4.33 11.18 6.99
CA GLN A 126 -5.40 12.00 6.41
C GLN A 126 -4.79 13.22 5.73
N LEU A 127 -5.24 13.53 4.51
CA LEU A 127 -4.94 14.79 3.86
C LEU A 127 -5.67 15.93 4.57
N VAL A 128 -4.96 17.02 4.84
CA VAL A 128 -5.52 18.20 5.54
C VAL A 128 -5.59 19.38 4.59
N GLU A 129 -4.45 19.85 4.08
CA GLU A 129 -4.38 21.07 3.29
C GLU A 129 -3.22 21.00 2.29
N GLU A 130 -3.42 21.58 1.10
CA GLU A 130 -2.36 21.75 0.11
C GLU A 130 -1.41 22.86 0.52
N VAL A 131 -0.12 22.56 0.52
CA VAL A 131 0.96 23.56 0.76
C VAL A 131 1.53 24.02 -0.57
N GLN A 132 1.56 23.14 -1.56
CA GLN A 132 2.20 23.40 -2.85
C GLN A 132 1.59 22.47 -3.92
N SER A 133 1.36 23.00 -5.12
CA SER A 133 0.91 22.23 -6.30
C SER A 133 2.01 22.03 -7.34
N GLU A 134 3.01 22.92 -7.38
CA GLU A 134 4.12 22.88 -8.34
C GLU A 134 5.48 22.82 -7.63
N PRO A 135 6.48 22.06 -8.11
CA PRO A 135 6.46 21.20 -9.31
C PRO A 135 5.72 19.86 -9.12
N PHE A 136 5.26 19.56 -7.93
CA PHE A 136 4.39 18.44 -7.52
C PHE A 136 3.68 18.80 -6.22
N ILE A 137 2.63 18.08 -5.89
CA ILE A 137 1.79 18.33 -4.72
C ILE A 137 2.59 18.08 -3.43
N LYS A 138 2.58 19.06 -2.51
CA LYS A 138 2.91 18.85 -1.09
C LYS A 138 1.70 19.23 -0.24
N ALA A 139 1.43 18.44 0.77
CA ALA A 139 0.26 18.65 1.64
C ALA A 139 0.61 18.44 3.11
N ILE A 140 -0.06 19.21 3.98
CA ILE A 140 -0.12 18.90 5.40
C ILE A 140 -0.95 17.64 5.58
N VAL A 141 -0.47 16.76 6.41
CA VAL A 141 -1.13 15.49 6.72
C VAL A 141 -1.29 15.35 8.24
N ALA A 142 -2.34 14.64 8.62
CA ALA A 142 -2.59 14.27 10.01
C ALA A 142 -2.50 12.74 10.16
N LYS A 143 -2.05 12.28 11.31
CA LYS A 143 -2.03 10.85 11.62
C LYS A 143 -3.45 10.30 11.58
N PHE A 144 -3.64 9.18 10.89
CA PHE A 144 -4.91 8.48 10.87
C PHE A 144 -5.18 7.84 12.23
N THR A 145 -6.36 8.10 12.80
CA THR A 145 -6.73 7.54 14.10
C THR A 145 -7.35 6.17 13.92
N GLU A 146 -6.67 5.16 14.42
CA GLU A 146 -7.19 3.79 14.45
C GLU A 146 -7.98 3.53 15.70
N THR A 147 -9.10 2.85 15.57
CA THR A 147 -9.88 2.36 16.72
C THR A 147 -9.28 1.03 17.15
N LYS A 148 -8.86 0.95 18.41
CA LYS A 148 -8.35 -0.32 18.97
C LYS A 148 -9.47 -1.35 19.07
N HIS A 149 -9.29 -2.48 18.42
CA HIS A 149 -10.21 -3.61 18.56
C HIS A 149 -10.13 -4.24 19.93
N LYS A 150 -11.24 -4.75 20.39
CA LYS A 150 -11.22 -5.75 21.45
C LYS A 150 -10.75 -7.07 20.84
N ASN A 151 -9.59 -7.54 21.26
CA ASN A 151 -9.05 -8.84 20.87
C ASN A 151 -9.82 -9.95 21.59
N ASP A 152 -11.13 -10.03 21.32
CA ASP A 152 -12.05 -10.99 21.94
C ASP A 152 -12.15 -12.27 21.08
N LYS A 153 -12.99 -13.19 21.55
CA LYS A 153 -13.16 -14.50 20.91
C LYS A 153 -13.77 -14.38 19.50
N GLU A 154 -14.66 -13.40 19.32
CA GLU A 154 -15.32 -13.17 18.04
C GLU A 154 -14.32 -12.69 16.98
N PHE A 155 -13.51 -11.69 17.31
CA PHE A 155 -12.44 -11.17 16.46
C PHE A 155 -11.46 -12.28 16.04
N LYS A 156 -10.99 -13.09 17.01
CA LYS A 156 -10.09 -14.22 16.71
C LYS A 156 -10.72 -15.24 15.77
N SER A 157 -12.01 -15.51 15.95
CA SER A 157 -12.73 -16.44 15.07
C SER A 157 -12.87 -15.90 13.66
N LEU A 158 -13.13 -14.59 13.49
CA LEU A 158 -13.19 -13.95 12.17
C LEU A 158 -11.82 -13.99 11.47
N VAL A 159 -10.75 -13.68 12.17
CA VAL A 159 -9.38 -13.75 11.62
C VAL A 159 -9.04 -15.17 11.19
N ALA A 160 -9.38 -16.18 12.00
CA ALA A 160 -9.16 -17.58 11.64
C ALA A 160 -9.95 -17.99 10.39
N ALA A 161 -11.22 -17.56 10.30
CA ALA A 161 -12.05 -17.81 9.14
C ALA A 161 -11.49 -17.15 7.86
N ILE A 162 -11.01 -15.91 7.96
CA ILE A 162 -10.37 -15.21 6.84
C ILE A 162 -9.12 -15.96 6.38
N LYS A 163 -8.25 -16.38 7.30
CA LYS A 163 -7.06 -17.19 6.97
C LYS A 163 -7.42 -18.48 6.25
N GLU A 164 -8.42 -19.20 6.75
CA GLU A 164 -8.86 -20.47 6.17
C GLU A 164 -9.42 -20.27 4.76
N MET A 165 -10.36 -19.33 4.58
CA MET A 165 -10.93 -19.04 3.26
C MET A 165 -9.87 -18.59 2.26
N SER A 166 -8.94 -17.72 2.66
CA SER A 166 -7.86 -17.27 1.80
C SER A 166 -6.93 -18.44 1.40
N SER A 167 -6.63 -19.35 2.33
CA SER A 167 -5.85 -20.55 2.04
C SER A 167 -6.56 -21.46 1.05
N GLN A 168 -7.88 -21.65 1.16
CA GLN A 168 -8.67 -22.45 0.22
C GLN A 168 -8.69 -21.81 -1.18
N ILE A 169 -8.84 -20.50 -1.28
CA ILE A 169 -8.79 -19.77 -2.56
C ILE A 169 -7.42 -19.99 -3.23
N ILE A 170 -6.32 -19.83 -2.49
CA ILE A 170 -4.97 -20.07 -3.01
C ILE A 170 -4.82 -21.49 -3.54
N GLN A 171 -5.28 -22.50 -2.80
CA GLN A 171 -5.20 -23.91 -3.20
C GLN A 171 -6.00 -24.21 -4.47
N LEU A 172 -7.13 -23.53 -4.68
CA LEU A 172 -8.00 -23.71 -5.83
C LEU A 172 -7.57 -22.86 -7.05
N SER A 173 -6.64 -21.95 -6.88
CA SER A 173 -6.19 -21.02 -7.93
C SER A 173 -4.92 -21.57 -8.61
N PRO A 174 -5.01 -22.06 -9.85
CA PRO A 174 -3.88 -22.72 -10.52
C PRO A 174 -2.70 -21.78 -10.82
N ASN A 175 -2.95 -20.48 -10.80
CA ASN A 175 -1.95 -19.44 -11.10
C ASN A 175 -1.23 -18.90 -9.85
N ILE A 176 -1.60 -19.38 -8.66
CA ILE A 176 -0.99 -18.93 -7.41
C ILE A 176 -0.03 -20.02 -6.93
N PRO A 177 1.24 -19.71 -6.68
CA PRO A 177 2.17 -20.66 -6.09
C PRO A 177 1.69 -21.16 -4.73
N SER A 178 1.88 -22.44 -4.46
CA SER A 178 1.51 -23.07 -3.18
C SER A 178 2.21 -22.43 -1.97
N GLU A 179 3.39 -21.84 -2.20
CA GLU A 179 4.21 -21.10 -1.22
C GLU A 179 3.48 -19.89 -0.67
N ALA A 180 2.61 -19.27 -1.48
CA ALA A 180 1.77 -18.15 -1.03
C ALA A 180 0.81 -18.56 0.09
N GLY A 181 0.29 -19.79 0.05
CA GLY A 181 -0.54 -20.33 1.11
C GLY A 181 0.23 -20.57 2.41
N ILE A 182 1.49 -20.99 2.31
CA ILE A 182 2.38 -21.15 3.46
C ILE A 182 2.72 -19.78 4.05
N ALA A 183 3.07 -18.83 3.21
CA ALA A 183 3.38 -17.45 3.63
C ALA A 183 2.19 -16.83 4.38
N LEU A 184 0.97 -16.95 3.84
CA LEU A 184 -0.25 -16.42 4.46
C LEU A 184 -0.49 -17.03 5.86
N LYS A 185 -0.27 -18.33 6.03
CA LYS A 185 -0.42 -19.01 7.33
C LYS A 185 0.58 -18.52 8.36
N ASN A 186 1.78 -18.14 7.92
CA ASN A 186 2.89 -17.69 8.77
C ASN A 186 2.81 -16.19 9.11
N ILE A 187 1.86 -15.43 8.55
CA ILE A 187 1.66 -14.04 8.95
C ILE A 187 1.16 -13.99 10.40
N GLU A 188 1.97 -13.40 11.27
CA GLU A 188 1.67 -13.27 12.71
C GLU A 188 0.81 -12.04 12.99
N SER A 189 1.14 -10.90 12.38
CA SER A 189 0.39 -9.66 12.54
C SER A 189 -0.99 -9.77 11.87
N THR A 190 -2.04 -9.57 12.65
CA THR A 190 -3.42 -9.55 12.14
C THR A 190 -3.68 -8.36 11.24
N SER A 191 -3.15 -7.18 11.58
CA SER A 191 -3.31 -5.97 10.76
C SER A 191 -2.62 -6.14 9.42
N PHE A 192 -1.38 -6.66 9.41
CA PHE A 192 -0.68 -6.95 8.17
C PHE A 192 -1.41 -8.01 7.32
N LEU A 193 -1.95 -9.06 7.96
CA LEU A 193 -2.76 -10.07 7.26
C LEU A 193 -3.95 -9.44 6.53
N ILE A 194 -4.70 -8.58 7.21
CA ILE A 194 -5.88 -7.92 6.64
C ILE A 194 -5.45 -6.98 5.51
N ASN A 195 -4.42 -6.17 5.72
CA ASN A 195 -3.88 -5.27 4.71
C ASN A 195 -3.38 -6.03 3.47
N PHE A 196 -2.67 -7.14 3.68
CA PHE A 196 -2.16 -7.99 2.61
C PHE A 196 -3.29 -8.60 1.78
N ILE A 197 -4.32 -9.16 2.44
CA ILE A 197 -5.49 -9.72 1.76
C ILE A 197 -6.24 -8.62 1.00
N SER A 198 -6.51 -7.46 1.62
CA SER A 198 -7.20 -6.34 1.00
C SER A 198 -6.48 -5.81 -0.23
N SER A 199 -5.15 -5.74 -0.18
CA SER A 199 -4.32 -5.33 -1.31
C SER A 199 -4.46 -6.28 -2.51
N ASN A 200 -4.47 -7.59 -2.24
CA ASN A 200 -4.46 -8.65 -3.27
C ASN A 200 -5.86 -9.12 -3.69
N MET A 201 -6.91 -8.70 -3.01
CA MET A 201 -8.28 -9.00 -3.40
C MET A 201 -8.62 -8.43 -4.77
N ASN A 202 -9.31 -9.21 -5.60
CA ASN A 202 -9.94 -8.69 -6.82
C ASN A 202 -11.24 -7.95 -6.45
N ALA A 203 -11.09 -6.67 -6.11
CA ALA A 203 -12.17 -5.76 -5.75
C ALA A 203 -12.02 -4.43 -6.47
N GLU A 204 -13.12 -3.71 -6.62
CA GLU A 204 -13.11 -2.36 -7.19
C GLU A 204 -12.22 -1.41 -6.36
N MET A 205 -11.56 -0.45 -7.01
CA MET A 205 -10.70 0.52 -6.33
C MET A 205 -11.42 1.26 -5.23
N ALA A 206 -12.69 1.62 -5.46
CA ALA A 206 -13.52 2.29 -4.45
C ALA A 206 -13.74 1.45 -3.19
N ASP A 207 -13.85 0.13 -3.33
CA ASP A 207 -14.02 -0.77 -2.18
C ASP A 207 -12.69 -0.99 -1.45
N LYS A 208 -11.58 -1.10 -2.18
CA LYS A 208 -10.23 -1.13 -1.57
C LYS A 208 -9.96 0.17 -0.80
N GLN A 209 -10.32 1.31 -1.37
CA GLN A 209 -10.16 2.60 -0.69
C GLN A 209 -11.02 2.68 0.58
N LYS A 210 -12.27 2.21 0.54
CA LYS A 210 -13.11 2.10 1.75
C LYS A 210 -12.46 1.23 2.83
N MET A 211 -11.85 0.09 2.45
CA MET A 211 -11.12 -0.76 3.40
C MET A 211 -9.94 0.00 4.03
N LEU A 212 -9.20 0.78 3.24
CA LEU A 212 -8.11 1.62 3.77
C LEU A 212 -8.62 2.70 4.73
N GLU A 213 -9.81 3.25 4.49
CA GLU A 213 -10.45 4.30 5.31
C GLU A 213 -11.13 3.76 6.58
N MET A 214 -11.30 2.46 6.70
CA MET A 214 -11.87 1.87 7.92
C MET A 214 -10.92 2.05 9.09
N GLY A 215 -11.42 2.62 10.19
CA GLY A 215 -10.65 2.84 11.41
C GLY A 215 -10.56 1.59 12.30
N ASN A 216 -11.21 0.53 11.89
CA ASN A 216 -11.28 -0.73 12.64
C ASN A 216 -11.32 -1.94 11.71
#